data_8edd3c22199eb37deaef0e014333c3a7
#
_entry.id   8edd3c22199eb37deaef0e014333c3a7
#
_cell.length_a   1.000
_cell.length_b   1.000
_cell.length_c   1.000
_cell.angle_alpha   90.00
_cell.angle_beta   90.00
_cell.angle_gamma   90.00
#
_symmetry.space_group_name_H-M   'P 1'
#
loop_
_entity.id
_entity.type
_entity.pdbx_description
1 polymer ?
#
loop_
_entity_poly.entity_id
_entity_poly.type
_entity_poly.pdbx_seq_one_letter_code
_entity_poly.pdbx_strand_id
1 'polypeptide(L)'
;MTALKFDLKKWNETDFGNIAAKKQLLWSKLNVLDLKEDHHSLSEAENLEKTSLRSELEKAALLEEISWRQKSRVLYLKEGDSNTRFFHRMANSNRRNNCIENLMIDGALSSNQDRIADHIEHFYMNLYSEQQVQHPFPDVLDFPRISGDNVVWLERPFEEAEIFEVIKEFNGDKSPGPDGFLMAFFQAC
;
A
#
# COMPACT_ATOMS: atom_id res chain seq x y z
N MET A 1 -7.17 6.80 -13.88
CA MET A 1 -6.46 6.07 -12.80
C MET A 1 -5.47 5.03 -13.32
N THR A 2 -5.77 4.22 -14.35
CA THR A 2 -4.86 3.18 -14.89
C THR A 2 -3.54 3.73 -15.43
N ALA A 3 -3.55 4.85 -16.17
CA ALA A 3 -2.34 5.51 -16.68
C ALA A 3 -1.44 5.99 -15.52
N LEU A 4 -2.02 6.70 -14.55
CA LEU A 4 -1.29 7.17 -13.36
C LEU A 4 -0.66 6.01 -12.58
N LYS A 5 -1.35 4.88 -12.44
CA LYS A 5 -0.80 3.68 -11.79
C LYS A 5 0.42 3.14 -12.53
N PHE A 6 0.39 3.16 -13.86
CA PHE A 6 1.52 2.74 -14.69
C PHE A 6 2.71 3.70 -14.50
N ASP A 7 2.46 5.01 -14.54
CA ASP A 7 3.51 6.02 -14.37
C ASP A 7 4.15 5.96 -12.97
N LEU A 8 3.33 5.78 -11.91
CA LEU A 8 3.82 5.60 -10.56
C LEU A 8 4.64 4.30 -10.38
N LYS A 9 4.25 3.20 -11.04
CA LYS A 9 5.05 1.98 -11.03
C LYS A 9 6.40 2.20 -11.70
N LYS A 10 6.40 2.83 -12.87
CA LYS A 10 7.63 3.16 -13.61
C LYS A 10 8.54 4.07 -12.77
N TRP A 11 8.00 5.13 -12.20
CA TRP A 11 8.73 6.02 -11.29
C TRP A 11 9.30 5.27 -10.08
N ASN A 12 8.52 4.37 -9.48
CA ASN A 12 8.99 3.57 -8.35
C ASN A 12 10.16 2.66 -8.73
N GLU A 13 10.21 2.17 -9.97
CA GLU A 13 11.29 1.31 -10.47
C GLU A 13 12.54 2.13 -10.85
N THR A 14 12.37 3.31 -11.48
CA THR A 14 13.47 4.11 -12.05
C THR A 14 14.05 5.12 -11.06
N ASP A 15 13.19 5.85 -10.35
CA ASP A 15 13.59 7.02 -9.55
C ASP A 15 13.62 6.73 -8.04
N PHE A 16 12.55 6.13 -7.53
CA PHE A 16 12.49 5.74 -6.12
C PHE A 16 13.42 4.55 -5.84
N GLY A 17 13.39 3.55 -6.72
CA GLY A 17 14.34 2.46 -6.77
C GLY A 17 14.34 1.53 -5.55
N ASN A 18 15.41 0.76 -5.45
CA ASN A 18 15.64 -0.13 -4.31
C ASN A 18 16.33 0.64 -3.17
N ILE A 19 15.55 1.08 -2.18
CA ILE A 19 16.04 1.84 -1.01
C ILE A 19 17.17 1.09 -0.30
N ALA A 20 17.09 -0.23 -0.16
CA ALA A 20 18.12 -1.02 0.50
C ALA A 20 19.46 -0.97 -0.27
N ALA A 21 19.41 -1.08 -1.60
CA ALA A 21 20.61 -0.95 -2.44
C ALA A 21 21.19 0.47 -2.40
N LYS A 22 20.32 1.49 -2.44
CA LYS A 22 20.73 2.90 -2.31
C LYS A 22 21.43 3.16 -0.97
N LYS A 23 20.86 2.68 0.12
CA LYS A 23 21.43 2.76 1.47
C LYS A 23 22.81 2.09 1.55
N GLN A 24 22.94 0.90 0.96
CA GLN A 24 24.21 0.18 0.92
C GLN A 24 25.28 0.92 0.12
N LEU A 25 24.91 1.53 -1.00
CA LEU A 25 25.81 2.36 -1.81
C LEU A 25 26.27 3.61 -1.04
N LEU A 26 25.35 4.31 -0.39
CA LEU A 26 25.67 5.49 0.42
C LEU A 26 26.60 5.14 1.59
N TRP A 27 26.31 4.01 2.25
CA TRP A 27 27.15 3.49 3.32
C TRP A 27 28.58 3.18 2.83
N SER A 28 28.74 2.53 1.67
CA SER A 28 30.05 2.22 1.12
C SER A 28 30.86 3.48 0.78
N LYS A 29 30.21 4.52 0.22
CA LYS A 29 30.86 5.81 -0.04
C LYS A 29 31.31 6.50 1.25
N LEU A 30 30.45 6.50 2.26
CA LEU A 30 30.75 7.09 3.55
C LEU A 30 31.96 6.40 4.22
N ASN A 31 32.01 5.06 4.19
CA ASN A 31 33.13 4.30 4.71
C ASN A 31 34.46 4.65 4.03
N VAL A 32 34.46 4.93 2.73
CA VAL A 32 35.69 5.36 2.02
C VAL A 32 36.20 6.69 2.56
N LEU A 33 35.31 7.63 2.85
CA LEU A 33 35.69 8.92 3.44
C LEU A 33 36.11 8.78 4.90
N ASP A 34 35.46 7.91 5.68
CA ASP A 34 35.85 7.61 7.06
C ASP A 34 37.24 7.00 7.12
N LEU A 35 37.55 6.03 6.25
CA LEU A 35 38.91 5.44 6.15
C LEU A 35 39.98 6.45 5.72
N LYS A 36 39.66 7.42 4.87
CA LYS A 36 40.57 8.51 4.52
C LYS A 36 40.85 9.42 5.73
N GLU A 37 39.80 9.74 6.50
CA GLU A 37 39.87 10.59 7.69
C GLU A 37 40.77 9.99 8.75
N ASP A 38 40.80 8.64 8.91
CA ASP A 38 41.67 7.93 9.84
C ASP A 38 43.17 8.08 9.52
N HIS A 39 43.49 8.37 8.25
CA HIS A 39 44.86 8.49 7.79
C HIS A 39 45.30 9.94 7.51
N HIS A 40 44.36 10.81 7.13
CA HIS A 40 44.63 12.22 6.73
C HIS A 40 43.44 13.09 7.06
N SER A 41 43.66 14.35 7.39
CA SER A 41 42.56 15.32 7.51
C SER A 41 41.87 15.48 6.16
N LEU A 42 40.51 15.40 6.18
CA LEU A 42 39.70 15.63 4.99
C LEU A 42 39.79 17.08 4.53
N SER A 43 39.78 17.31 3.22
CA SER A 43 39.61 18.61 2.63
C SER A 43 38.21 19.17 2.92
N GLU A 44 38.02 20.46 2.75
CA GLU A 44 36.71 21.12 2.91
C GLU A 44 35.63 20.51 1.99
N ALA A 45 35.99 20.21 0.74
CA ALA A 45 35.11 19.56 -0.22
C ALA A 45 34.69 18.15 0.22
N GLU A 46 35.63 17.35 0.75
CA GLU A 46 35.37 15.99 1.27
C GLU A 46 34.50 16.04 2.53
N ASN A 47 34.65 17.02 3.39
CA ASN A 47 33.80 17.23 4.56
C ASN A 47 32.38 17.59 4.17
N LEU A 48 32.19 18.43 3.15
CA LEU A 48 30.86 18.76 2.60
C LEU A 48 30.22 17.51 1.98
N GLU A 49 30.97 16.73 1.20
CA GLU A 49 30.49 15.46 0.64
C GLU A 49 30.08 14.47 1.73
N LYS A 50 30.89 14.32 2.76
CA LYS A 50 30.61 13.46 3.92
C LYS A 50 29.32 13.85 4.63
N THR A 51 29.10 15.15 4.84
CA THR A 51 27.88 15.70 5.45
C THR A 51 26.66 15.44 4.57
N SER A 52 26.78 15.64 3.26
CA SER A 52 25.70 15.34 2.32
C SER A 52 25.33 13.86 2.30
N LEU A 53 26.34 12.97 2.24
CA LEU A 53 26.14 11.52 2.26
C LEU A 53 25.46 11.04 3.57
N ARG A 54 25.80 11.61 4.72
CA ARG A 54 25.13 11.32 5.99
C ARG A 54 23.66 11.71 5.95
N SER A 55 23.34 12.92 5.48
CA SER A 55 21.96 13.37 5.33
C SER A 55 21.14 12.48 4.37
N GLU A 56 21.76 12.08 3.26
CA GLU A 56 21.08 11.16 2.31
C GLU A 56 20.91 9.75 2.90
N LEU A 57 21.85 9.26 3.69
CA LEU A 57 21.76 7.98 4.37
C LEU A 57 20.63 7.97 5.42
N GLU A 58 20.52 9.05 6.20
CA GLU A 58 19.42 9.23 7.16
C GLU A 58 18.06 9.24 6.47
N LYS A 59 17.93 9.97 5.36
CA LYS A 59 16.70 9.98 4.54
C LYS A 59 16.37 8.59 4.00
N ALA A 60 17.37 7.86 3.49
CA ALA A 60 17.17 6.51 2.99
C ALA A 60 16.76 5.54 4.11
N ALA A 61 17.33 5.66 5.31
CA ALA A 61 16.95 4.86 6.46
C ALA A 61 15.51 5.12 6.91
N LEU A 62 15.09 6.38 6.93
CA LEU A 62 13.71 6.76 7.25
C LEU A 62 12.71 6.20 6.21
N LEU A 63 13.02 6.31 4.92
CA LEU A 63 12.17 5.77 3.85
C LEU A 63 12.05 4.24 3.94
N GLU A 64 13.13 3.55 4.31
CA GLU A 64 13.11 2.11 4.54
C GLU A 64 12.21 1.75 5.71
N GLU A 65 12.30 2.47 6.83
CA GLU A 65 11.44 2.29 8.00
C GLU A 65 9.96 2.49 7.66
N ILE A 66 9.62 3.61 7.00
CA ILE A 66 8.25 3.91 6.54
C ILE A 66 7.72 2.77 5.66
N SER A 67 8.52 2.30 4.69
CA SER A 67 8.14 1.21 3.79
C SER A 67 7.84 -0.09 4.54
N TRP A 68 8.66 -0.45 5.51
CA TRP A 68 8.43 -1.66 6.30
C TRP A 68 7.26 -1.52 7.27
N ARG A 69 7.06 -0.36 7.86
CA ARG A 69 5.90 -0.05 8.68
C ARG A 69 4.60 -0.21 7.88
N GLN A 70 4.53 0.37 6.69
CA GLN A 70 3.37 0.22 5.80
C GLN A 70 3.11 -1.26 5.43
N LYS A 71 4.15 -2.00 5.05
CA LYS A 71 4.05 -3.44 4.74
C LYS A 71 3.62 -4.28 5.94
N SER A 72 3.98 -3.89 7.15
CA SER A 72 3.59 -4.58 8.39
C SER A 72 2.14 -4.33 8.79
N ARG A 73 1.50 -3.25 8.28
CA ARG A 73 0.15 -2.79 8.67
C ARG A 73 -0.01 -2.57 10.19
N VAL A 74 1.07 -2.25 10.87
CA VAL A 74 1.05 -1.97 12.32
C VAL A 74 0.79 -0.48 12.53
N LEU A 75 -0.39 -0.13 13.05
CA LEU A 75 -0.85 1.25 13.18
C LEU A 75 -0.54 1.88 14.55
N TYR A 76 -0.28 1.06 15.58
CA TYR A 76 -0.12 1.53 16.96
C TYR A 76 1.30 1.97 17.33
N LEU A 77 2.29 1.70 16.49
CA LEU A 77 3.66 2.18 16.68
C LEU A 77 3.88 3.47 15.87
N LYS A 78 4.25 4.54 16.56
CA LYS A 78 4.55 5.82 15.92
C LYS A 78 5.90 5.78 15.19
N GLU A 79 6.08 6.72 14.26
CA GLU A 79 7.34 6.95 13.56
C GLU A 79 8.46 7.27 14.56
N GLY A 80 9.68 6.79 14.28
CA GLY A 80 10.86 7.00 15.13
C GLY A 80 11.15 5.87 16.13
N ASP A 81 10.26 4.87 16.24
CA ASP A 81 10.61 3.65 16.96
C ASP A 81 11.41 2.75 16.01
N SER A 82 12.73 2.76 16.14
CA SER A 82 13.71 2.09 15.26
C SER A 82 13.59 0.56 15.20
N ASN A 83 12.38 0.03 15.43
CA ASN A 83 12.10 -1.40 15.51
C ASN A 83 11.86 -2.05 14.13
N THR A 84 12.73 -1.71 13.15
CA THR A 84 12.65 -2.25 11.78
C THR A 84 12.57 -3.77 11.76
N ARG A 85 13.27 -4.47 12.65
CA ARG A 85 13.21 -5.93 12.79
C ARG A 85 11.81 -6.44 13.14
N PHE A 86 11.09 -5.73 13.98
CA PHE A 86 9.70 -6.05 14.31
C PHE A 86 8.81 -5.90 13.07
N PHE A 87 8.89 -4.78 12.36
CA PHE A 87 8.11 -4.54 11.13
C PHE A 87 8.41 -5.58 10.05
N HIS A 88 9.68 -5.96 9.86
CA HIS A 88 10.07 -7.04 8.96
C HIS A 88 9.40 -8.37 9.33
N ARG A 89 9.41 -8.73 10.61
CA ARG A 89 8.77 -9.96 11.08
C ARG A 89 7.27 -9.96 10.85
N MET A 90 6.60 -8.85 11.15
CA MET A 90 5.14 -8.71 10.93
C MET A 90 4.80 -8.74 9.45
N ALA A 91 5.50 -8.00 8.61
CA ALA A 91 5.27 -8.00 7.16
C ALA A 91 5.47 -9.40 6.56
N ASN A 92 6.52 -10.10 6.95
CA ASN A 92 6.79 -11.47 6.50
C ASN A 92 5.75 -12.48 7.04
N SER A 93 5.27 -12.30 8.28
CA SER A 93 4.18 -13.12 8.84
C SER A 93 2.89 -12.90 8.07
N ASN A 94 2.51 -11.64 7.84
CA ASN A 94 1.31 -11.30 7.06
C ASN A 94 1.39 -11.85 5.63
N ARG A 95 2.54 -11.74 4.99
CA ARG A 95 2.75 -12.33 3.65
C ARG A 95 2.53 -13.83 3.65
N ARG A 96 3.10 -14.57 4.60
CA ARG A 96 2.92 -16.03 4.70
C ARG A 96 1.48 -16.42 4.99
N ASN A 97 0.83 -15.72 5.92
CA ASN A 97 -0.56 -16.02 6.27
C ASN A 97 -1.55 -15.72 5.13
N ASN A 98 -1.22 -14.75 4.26
CA ASN A 98 -2.06 -14.35 3.14
C ASN A 98 -1.68 -15.03 1.81
N CYS A 99 -0.66 -15.88 1.80
CA CYS A 99 -0.26 -16.62 0.61
C CYS A 99 -0.98 -17.98 0.57
N ILE A 100 -1.71 -18.23 -0.51
CA ILE A 100 -2.30 -19.55 -0.78
C ILE A 100 -1.27 -20.32 -1.61
N GLU A 101 -0.49 -21.16 -0.93
CA GLU A 101 0.56 -21.94 -1.62
C GLU A 101 -0.02 -23.08 -2.45
N ASN A 102 -1.08 -23.70 -1.94
CA ASN A 102 -1.73 -24.86 -2.57
C ASN A 102 -3.24 -24.76 -2.44
N LEU A 103 -3.96 -25.15 -3.49
CA LEU A 103 -5.41 -25.21 -3.52
C LEU A 103 -5.88 -26.51 -4.21
N MET A 104 -6.90 -27.14 -3.66
CA MET A 104 -7.58 -28.25 -4.35
C MET A 104 -8.47 -27.70 -5.46
N ILE A 105 -8.15 -28.03 -6.70
CA ILE A 105 -8.87 -27.63 -7.90
C ILE A 105 -9.31 -28.91 -8.63
N ASP A 106 -10.60 -29.13 -8.76
CA ASP A 106 -11.18 -30.29 -9.45
C ASP A 106 -10.65 -31.64 -8.93
N GLY A 107 -10.45 -31.73 -7.61
CA GLY A 107 -9.96 -32.95 -6.96
C GLY A 107 -8.44 -33.16 -7.04
N ALA A 108 -7.69 -32.25 -7.65
CA ALA A 108 -6.23 -32.26 -7.71
C ALA A 108 -5.61 -31.10 -6.96
N LEU A 109 -4.52 -31.35 -6.22
CA LEU A 109 -3.77 -30.30 -5.54
C LEU A 109 -2.93 -29.51 -6.54
N SER A 110 -3.15 -28.20 -6.63
CA SER A 110 -2.40 -27.30 -7.50
C SER A 110 -1.55 -26.33 -6.66
N SER A 111 -0.28 -26.16 -7.05
CA SER A 111 0.63 -25.13 -6.53
C SER A 111 0.92 -24.02 -7.56
N ASN A 112 0.33 -24.11 -8.75
CA ASN A 112 0.48 -23.08 -9.79
C ASN A 112 -0.35 -21.85 -9.39
N GLN A 113 0.32 -20.74 -9.16
CA GLN A 113 -0.31 -19.50 -8.66
C GLN A 113 -1.32 -18.90 -9.64
N ASP A 114 -1.04 -18.96 -10.95
CA ASP A 114 -1.95 -18.43 -11.98
C ASP A 114 -3.24 -19.27 -12.01
N ARG A 115 -3.10 -20.60 -11.98
CA ARG A 115 -4.25 -21.50 -11.95
C ARG A 115 -5.09 -21.35 -10.66
N ILE A 116 -4.43 -21.10 -9.52
CA ILE A 116 -5.12 -20.82 -8.25
C ILE A 116 -5.88 -19.49 -8.35
N ALA A 117 -5.27 -18.44 -8.88
CA ALA A 117 -5.90 -17.14 -9.06
C ALA A 117 -7.13 -17.22 -9.99
N ASP A 118 -7.00 -17.85 -11.15
CA ASP A 118 -8.08 -18.07 -12.11
C ASP A 118 -9.24 -18.85 -11.48
N HIS A 119 -8.94 -19.90 -10.72
CA HIS A 119 -9.96 -20.70 -10.07
C HIS A 119 -10.73 -19.90 -9.01
N ILE A 120 -10.02 -19.11 -8.19
CA ILE A 120 -10.65 -18.24 -7.18
C ILE A 120 -11.51 -17.16 -7.86
N GLU A 121 -11.01 -16.54 -8.92
CA GLU A 121 -11.75 -15.55 -9.69
C GLU A 121 -13.05 -16.13 -10.24
N HIS A 122 -12.99 -17.27 -10.93
CA HIS A 122 -14.17 -17.95 -11.46
C HIS A 122 -15.15 -18.38 -10.38
N PHE A 123 -14.65 -18.85 -9.24
CA PHE A 123 -15.51 -19.21 -8.10
C PHE A 123 -16.34 -18.00 -7.64
N TYR A 124 -15.71 -16.86 -7.43
CA TYR A 124 -16.43 -15.66 -6.98
C TYR A 124 -17.30 -15.04 -8.08
N MET A 125 -16.86 -15.07 -9.33
CA MET A 125 -17.71 -14.66 -10.46
C MET A 125 -19.01 -15.48 -10.51
N ASN A 126 -18.93 -16.80 -10.36
CA ASN A 126 -20.09 -17.68 -10.34
C ASN A 126 -20.95 -17.46 -9.06
N LEU A 127 -20.31 -17.28 -7.90
CA LEU A 127 -21.00 -17.07 -6.62
C LEU A 127 -21.82 -15.78 -6.63
N TYR A 128 -21.31 -14.73 -7.23
CA TYR A 128 -21.96 -13.41 -7.29
C TYR A 128 -22.71 -13.16 -8.60
N SER A 129 -22.65 -14.10 -9.56
CA SER A 129 -23.49 -14.01 -10.75
C SER A 129 -24.91 -14.42 -10.40
N GLU A 130 -25.83 -13.55 -10.69
CA GLU A 130 -27.26 -13.82 -10.52
C GLU A 130 -27.73 -14.74 -11.65
N GLN A 131 -28.05 -15.97 -11.30
CA GLN A 131 -28.86 -16.81 -12.19
C GLN A 131 -30.29 -16.29 -12.12
N GLN A 132 -31.00 -16.19 -13.26
CA GLN A 132 -32.39 -15.67 -13.36
C GLN A 132 -33.31 -16.27 -12.28
N VAL A 133 -33.25 -15.71 -11.08
CA VAL A 133 -34.15 -16.04 -9.99
C VAL A 133 -35.32 -15.05 -10.08
N GLN A 134 -36.54 -15.58 -10.18
CA GLN A 134 -37.72 -14.72 -9.99
C GLN A 134 -37.71 -14.27 -8.52
N HIS A 135 -37.30 -13.06 -8.29
CA HIS A 135 -37.39 -12.46 -6.97
C HIS A 135 -38.86 -12.27 -6.59
N PRO A 136 -39.30 -12.69 -5.41
CA PRO A 136 -40.65 -12.32 -4.96
C PRO A 136 -40.75 -10.81 -4.86
N PHE A 137 -41.77 -10.23 -5.49
CA PHE A 137 -42.02 -8.79 -5.40
C PHE A 137 -42.34 -8.43 -3.94
N PRO A 138 -41.64 -7.43 -3.35
CA PRO A 138 -41.87 -7.03 -1.95
C PRO A 138 -43.18 -6.25 -1.75
N ASP A 139 -44.04 -6.13 -2.77
CA ASP A 139 -45.27 -5.35 -2.74
C ASP A 139 -46.27 -5.79 -1.67
N VAL A 140 -46.07 -6.98 -1.10
CA VAL A 140 -46.93 -7.53 -0.02
C VAL A 140 -46.39 -7.17 1.39
N LEU A 141 -45.20 -6.60 1.47
CA LEU A 141 -44.57 -6.27 2.74
C LEU A 141 -44.72 -4.76 3.03
N ASP A 142 -45.34 -4.47 4.19
CA ASP A 142 -45.50 -3.09 4.64
C ASP A 142 -44.19 -2.59 5.27
N PHE A 143 -43.35 -1.99 4.43
CA PHE A 143 -42.09 -1.37 4.89
C PHE A 143 -42.31 0.09 5.28
N PRO A 144 -41.68 0.58 6.35
CA PRO A 144 -41.66 2.02 6.62
C PRO A 144 -41.04 2.75 5.43
N ARG A 145 -41.81 3.68 4.88
CA ARG A 145 -41.37 4.48 3.73
C ARG A 145 -40.65 5.72 4.22
N ILE A 146 -39.57 6.07 3.53
CA ILE A 146 -38.89 7.35 3.73
C ILE A 146 -39.75 8.48 3.14
N SER A 147 -39.67 9.67 3.74
CA SER A 147 -40.39 10.84 3.25
C SER A 147 -39.93 11.25 1.85
N GLY A 148 -40.79 11.89 1.05
CA GLY A 148 -40.40 12.37 -0.28
C GLY A 148 -39.20 13.31 -0.26
N ASP A 149 -39.10 14.17 0.75
CA ASP A 149 -37.95 15.08 0.92
C ASP A 149 -36.62 14.31 1.16
N ASN A 150 -36.70 13.24 1.94
CA ASN A 150 -35.54 12.37 2.17
C ASN A 150 -35.14 11.59 0.92
N VAL A 151 -36.13 11.19 0.06
CA VAL A 151 -35.80 10.57 -1.24
C VAL A 151 -35.06 11.56 -2.13
N VAL A 152 -35.55 12.77 -2.29
CA VAL A 152 -34.91 13.82 -3.10
C VAL A 152 -33.48 14.10 -2.57
N TRP A 153 -33.32 14.15 -1.26
CA TRP A 153 -31.99 14.37 -0.64
C TRP A 153 -31.01 13.21 -0.87
N LEU A 154 -31.48 11.96 -0.81
CA LEU A 154 -30.65 10.77 -1.02
C LEU A 154 -30.26 10.56 -2.49
N GLU A 155 -31.15 10.98 -3.42
CA GLU A 155 -30.92 10.80 -4.87
C GLU A 155 -30.19 12.00 -5.50
N ARG A 156 -29.94 13.08 -4.75
CA ARG A 156 -29.20 14.22 -5.27
C ARG A 156 -27.75 13.86 -5.62
N PRO A 157 -27.14 14.51 -6.60
CA PRO A 157 -25.71 14.38 -6.86
C PRO A 157 -24.90 14.80 -5.62
N PHE A 158 -23.80 14.09 -5.39
CA PHE A 158 -22.85 14.47 -4.32
C PHE A 158 -22.18 15.80 -4.68
N GLU A 159 -22.01 16.65 -3.68
CA GLU A 159 -21.24 17.89 -3.80
C GLU A 159 -19.75 17.61 -3.59
N GLU A 160 -18.89 18.39 -4.26
CA GLU A 160 -17.43 18.25 -4.14
C GLU A 160 -16.97 18.42 -2.69
N ALA A 161 -17.59 19.34 -1.95
CA ALA A 161 -17.29 19.57 -0.54
C ALA A 161 -17.56 18.33 0.34
N GLU A 162 -18.67 17.63 0.10
CA GLU A 162 -19.00 16.40 0.83
C GLU A 162 -17.98 15.30 0.56
N ILE A 163 -17.60 15.13 -0.71
CA ILE A 163 -16.59 14.14 -1.11
C ILE A 163 -15.26 14.46 -0.43
N PHE A 164 -14.88 15.74 -0.42
CA PHE A 164 -13.62 16.18 0.20
C PHE A 164 -13.59 15.92 1.71
N GLU A 165 -14.66 16.24 2.43
CA GLU A 165 -14.76 15.98 3.86
C GLU A 165 -14.67 14.47 4.17
N VAL A 166 -15.41 13.65 3.43
CA VAL A 166 -15.36 12.19 3.59
C VAL A 166 -13.95 11.65 3.35
N ILE A 167 -13.26 12.08 2.28
CA ILE A 167 -11.88 11.66 1.99
C ILE A 167 -10.94 12.06 3.15
N LYS A 168 -11.09 13.28 3.68
CA LYS A 168 -10.26 13.79 4.76
C LYS A 168 -10.42 13.01 6.06
N GLU A 169 -11.63 12.58 6.39
CA GLU A 169 -11.94 11.85 7.62
C GLU A 169 -11.62 10.35 7.54
N PHE A 170 -11.50 9.79 6.33
CA PHE A 170 -11.20 8.38 6.16
C PHE A 170 -9.81 8.03 6.72
N ASN A 171 -9.70 6.84 7.29
CA ASN A 171 -8.39 6.31 7.67
C ASN A 171 -7.56 5.99 6.41
N GLY A 172 -6.47 6.75 6.23
CA GLY A 172 -5.58 6.65 5.05
C GLY A 172 -4.92 5.29 4.86
N ASP A 173 -4.72 4.52 5.94
CA ASP A 173 -4.02 3.23 5.93
C ASP A 173 -4.93 2.01 5.64
N LYS A 174 -6.21 2.25 5.32
CA LYS A 174 -7.13 1.17 4.93
C LYS A 174 -6.72 0.52 3.60
N SER A 175 -7.13 -0.73 3.43
CA SER A 175 -6.86 -1.49 2.19
C SER A 175 -7.33 -0.72 0.95
N PRO A 176 -6.55 -0.75 -0.14
CA PRO A 176 -6.93 -0.08 -1.38
C PRO A 176 -8.22 -0.67 -1.97
N GLY A 177 -8.97 0.17 -2.66
CA GLY A 177 -10.09 -0.25 -3.49
C GLY A 177 -9.65 -0.98 -4.78
N PRO A 178 -10.59 -1.24 -5.70
CA PRO A 178 -10.30 -1.89 -6.98
C PRO A 178 -9.29 -1.13 -7.85
N ASP A 179 -9.17 0.18 -7.66
CA ASP A 179 -8.20 1.05 -8.32
C ASP A 179 -6.76 0.82 -7.86
N GLY A 180 -6.58 0.20 -6.69
CA GLY A 180 -5.29 -0.11 -6.09
C GLY A 180 -4.63 1.06 -5.36
N PHE A 181 -5.35 2.18 -5.13
CA PHE A 181 -4.85 3.32 -4.36
C PHE A 181 -5.36 3.29 -2.92
N LEU A 182 -4.47 3.59 -1.98
CA LEU A 182 -4.83 3.82 -0.58
C LEU A 182 -5.53 5.17 -0.43
N MET A 183 -6.38 5.31 0.58
CA MET A 183 -7.02 6.60 0.87
C MET A 183 -5.98 7.69 1.20
N ALA A 184 -4.86 7.34 1.82
CA ALA A 184 -3.72 8.24 2.04
C ALA A 184 -3.22 8.92 0.75
N PHE A 185 -3.30 8.25 -0.41
CA PHE A 185 -2.94 8.84 -1.69
C PHE A 185 -3.88 10.00 -2.06
N PHE A 186 -5.18 9.80 -1.92
CA PHE A 186 -6.17 10.84 -2.22
C PHE A 186 -6.09 12.00 -1.22
N GLN A 187 -5.76 11.74 0.04
CA GLN A 187 -5.54 12.76 1.07
C GLN A 187 -4.30 13.61 0.80
N ALA A 188 -3.27 13.03 0.17
CA ALA A 188 -2.02 13.72 -0.15
C ALA A 188 -2.08 14.51 -1.48
N CYS A 189 -3.00 14.16 -2.36
CA CYS A 189 -3.15 14.75 -3.70
C CYS A 189 -4.39 15.61 -3.83
#